data_0ec06a6cd3274fa66bf40d1fabff7983
#
_entry.id   0ec06a6cd3274fa66bf40d1fabff7983
#
_cell.length_a   1.000
_cell.length_b   1.000
_cell.length_c   1.000
_cell.angle_alpha   90.00
_cell.angle_beta   90.00
_cell.angle_gamma   90.00
#
_symmetry.space_group_name_H-M   'P 1'
#
loop_
_entity.id
_entity.type
_entity.pdbx_description
1 polymer ?
#
loop_
_entity_poly.entity_id
_entity_poly.type
_entity_poly.pdbx_seq_one_letter_code
_entity_poly.pdbx_strand_id
1 'polypeptide(L)'
;AHVKYTNKNWFIGAKSVLGSNLTQASGLGGFGIKHIDNKTKEQEYTPIRFSSSWLNVVYGQKWKPGIFVGYAKNLGTSDELVSDQLYGTGTNLDKLITAGAELTYNVPHWKFGVEYTLSSAWYGKLDKSEGKIIDTHSVSNNRIVAVAMFMF
;
A
#
# COMPACT_ATOMS: atom_id res chain seq x y z
N ALA A 1 11.40 -3.97 -7.78
CA ALA A 1 11.39 -5.30 -8.42
C ALA A 1 9.95 -5.73 -8.71
N HIS A 2 9.75 -6.47 -9.81
CA HIS A 2 8.46 -7.07 -10.18
C HIS A 2 8.72 -8.44 -10.80
N VAL A 3 7.93 -9.43 -10.40
CA VAL A 3 7.96 -10.79 -10.94
C VAL A 3 6.55 -11.19 -11.32
N LYS A 4 6.41 -11.79 -12.50
CA LYS A 4 5.14 -12.37 -12.98
C LYS A 4 5.42 -13.73 -13.60
N TYR A 5 4.72 -14.75 -13.12
CA TYR A 5 4.70 -16.09 -13.71
C TYR A 5 3.27 -16.45 -14.10
N THR A 6 3.09 -16.93 -15.30
CA THR A 6 1.77 -17.34 -15.81
C THR A 6 1.93 -18.60 -16.65
N ASN A 7 1.11 -19.60 -16.35
CA ASN A 7 0.93 -20.78 -17.20
C ASN A 7 -0.56 -21.12 -17.29
N LYS A 8 -0.90 -22.31 -17.80
CA LYS A 8 -2.29 -22.77 -17.99
C LYS A 8 -3.13 -22.73 -16.70
N ASN A 9 -2.51 -23.02 -15.55
CA ASN A 9 -3.21 -23.18 -14.27
C ASN A 9 -2.82 -22.14 -13.22
N TRP A 10 -1.65 -21.53 -13.33
CA TRP A 10 -1.10 -20.65 -12.32
C TRP A 10 -0.94 -19.22 -12.83
N PHE A 11 -1.34 -18.29 -12.00
CA PHE A 11 -0.87 -16.91 -12.05
C PHE A 11 -0.23 -16.58 -10.71
N ILE A 12 1.04 -16.14 -10.74
CA ILE A 12 1.77 -15.66 -9.57
C ILE A 12 2.35 -14.29 -9.95
N GLY A 13 1.98 -13.27 -9.20
CA GLY A 13 2.50 -11.92 -9.34
C GLY A 13 3.04 -11.43 -8.01
N ALA A 14 4.22 -10.81 -8.02
CA ALA A 14 4.80 -10.15 -6.87
C ALA A 14 5.47 -8.85 -7.28
N LYS A 15 5.40 -7.84 -6.42
CA LYS A 15 6.08 -6.56 -6.63
C LYS A 15 6.60 -6.05 -5.31
N SER A 16 7.79 -5.46 -5.33
CA SER A 16 8.36 -4.70 -4.22
C SER A 16 8.86 -3.35 -4.74
N VAL A 17 8.50 -2.31 -4.04
CA VAL A 17 8.87 -0.92 -4.32
C VAL A 17 9.49 -0.33 -3.07
N LEU A 18 10.63 0.32 -3.23
CA LEU A 18 11.24 1.19 -2.25
C LEU A 18 11.35 2.57 -2.92
N GLY A 19 10.86 3.60 -2.27
CA GLY A 19 10.88 4.93 -2.85
C GLY A 19 10.60 6.03 -1.83
N SER A 20 10.80 7.26 -2.29
CA SER A 20 10.57 8.47 -1.52
C SER A 20 9.51 9.30 -2.22
N ASN A 21 8.58 9.89 -1.45
CA ASN A 21 7.50 10.74 -1.96
C ASN A 21 6.77 10.13 -3.18
N LEU A 22 6.17 8.96 -3.00
CA LEU A 22 5.47 8.22 -4.07
C LEU A 22 4.05 8.75 -4.34
N THR A 23 3.65 9.88 -3.79
CA THR A 23 2.30 10.45 -3.89
C THR A 23 1.85 10.69 -5.33
N GLN A 24 2.74 11.17 -6.19
CA GLN A 24 2.44 11.38 -7.62
C GLN A 24 2.22 10.07 -8.40
N ALA A 25 2.74 8.95 -7.88
CA ALA A 25 2.56 7.63 -8.46
C ALA A 25 1.43 6.83 -7.79
N SER A 26 0.46 7.52 -7.15
CA SER A 26 -0.63 6.92 -6.37
C SER A 26 -0.12 6.03 -5.21
N GLY A 27 1.10 6.29 -4.74
CA GLY A 27 1.72 5.59 -3.62
C GLY A 27 1.56 6.35 -2.31
N LEU A 28 2.02 5.73 -1.23
CA LEU A 28 2.15 6.37 0.08
C LEU A 28 3.42 7.21 0.15
N GLY A 29 3.43 8.19 1.07
CA GLY A 29 4.58 9.03 1.34
C GLY A 29 4.24 10.51 1.30
N GLY A 30 5.24 11.31 1.03
CA GLY A 30 5.15 12.76 1.05
C GLY A 30 6.48 13.39 1.45
N PHE A 31 6.43 14.55 2.08
CA PHE A 31 7.62 15.25 2.55
C PHE A 31 7.28 16.05 3.82
N GLY A 32 8.31 16.35 4.60
CA GLY A 32 8.26 17.22 5.77
C GLY A 32 9.29 18.36 5.67
N ILE A 33 9.20 19.33 6.56
CA ILE A 33 10.07 20.49 6.60
C ILE A 33 11.29 20.14 7.44
N LYS A 34 12.50 20.16 6.86
CA LYS A 34 13.77 19.91 7.54
C LYS A 34 14.47 21.19 8.00
N HIS A 35 14.21 22.34 7.36
CA HIS A 35 14.79 23.61 7.72
C HIS A 35 13.88 24.78 7.35
N ILE A 36 13.90 25.83 8.15
CA ILE A 36 13.22 27.12 7.90
C ILE A 36 14.23 28.23 8.12
N ASP A 37 14.52 29.03 7.10
CA ASP A 37 15.34 30.22 7.26
C ASP A 37 14.61 31.27 8.10
N ASN A 38 15.27 31.76 9.15
CA ASN A 38 14.64 32.69 10.09
C ASN A 38 14.39 34.07 9.51
N LYS A 39 15.14 34.49 8.46
CA LYS A 39 15.05 35.82 7.83
C LYS A 39 14.09 35.80 6.62
N THR A 40 14.32 34.89 5.70
CA THR A 40 13.54 34.81 4.43
C THR A 40 12.28 34.02 4.58
N LYS A 41 12.14 33.17 5.63
CA LYS A 41 11.05 32.20 5.83
C LYS A 41 11.00 31.13 4.75
N GLU A 42 12.03 30.97 3.94
CA GLU A 42 12.15 29.87 2.99
C GLU A 42 12.25 28.53 3.71
N GLN A 43 11.62 27.51 3.12
CA GLN A 43 11.54 26.18 3.69
C GLN A 43 12.29 25.18 2.81
N GLU A 44 13.06 24.31 3.45
CA GLU A 44 13.66 23.15 2.80
C GLU A 44 12.92 21.88 3.23
N TYR A 45 12.77 20.95 2.31
CA TYR A 45 11.97 19.74 2.49
C TYR A 45 12.82 18.47 2.41
N THR A 46 12.41 17.44 3.16
CA THR A 46 12.95 16.09 3.07
C THR A 46 11.83 15.10 2.76
N PRO A 47 12.02 14.15 1.82
CA PRO A 47 10.99 13.21 1.46
C PRO A 47 10.83 12.09 2.50
N ILE A 48 9.58 11.65 2.73
CA ILE A 48 9.28 10.46 3.50
C ILE A 48 9.48 9.23 2.61
N ARG A 49 10.26 8.26 3.10
CA ARG A 49 10.54 6.99 2.42
C ARG A 49 9.50 5.94 2.80
N PHE A 50 9.08 5.17 1.81
CA PHE A 50 8.16 4.05 1.99
C PHE A 50 8.66 2.80 1.28
N SER A 51 8.42 1.65 1.88
CA SER A 51 8.47 0.35 1.20
C SER A 51 7.07 -0.18 1.02
N SER A 52 6.81 -0.83 -0.12
CA SER A 52 5.56 -1.51 -0.41
C SER A 52 5.85 -2.80 -1.15
N SER A 53 5.25 -3.90 -0.71
CA SER A 53 5.40 -5.21 -1.35
C SER A 53 4.07 -5.93 -1.37
N TRP A 54 3.80 -6.70 -2.43
CA TRP A 54 2.63 -7.54 -2.51
C TRP A 54 2.90 -8.83 -3.26
N LEU A 55 2.12 -9.85 -2.94
CA LEU A 55 2.07 -11.15 -3.59
C LEU A 55 0.62 -11.46 -3.95
N ASN A 56 0.39 -11.94 -5.17
CA ASN A 56 -0.89 -12.46 -5.64
C ASN A 56 -0.69 -13.83 -6.27
N VAL A 57 -1.46 -14.81 -5.84
CA VAL A 57 -1.42 -16.17 -6.35
C VAL A 57 -2.83 -16.62 -6.69
N VAL A 58 -3.05 -17.03 -7.95
CA VAL A 58 -4.32 -17.58 -8.43
C VAL A 58 -4.05 -18.93 -9.09
N TYR A 59 -4.91 -19.90 -8.81
CA TYR A 59 -4.80 -21.25 -9.37
C TYR A 59 -6.09 -21.69 -10.05
N GLY A 60 -5.98 -22.41 -11.15
CA GLY A 60 -7.07 -23.09 -11.82
C GLY A 60 -7.54 -22.44 -13.12
N GLN A 61 -8.59 -22.98 -13.71
CA GLN A 61 -9.15 -22.54 -15.01
C GLN A 61 -10.63 -22.17 -14.90
N LYS A 62 -11.49 -23.13 -14.65
CA LYS A 62 -12.93 -22.93 -14.46
C LYS A 62 -13.23 -22.37 -13.08
N TRP A 63 -12.73 -23.02 -12.05
CA TRP A 63 -12.68 -22.52 -10.68
C TRP A 63 -11.29 -21.94 -10.43
N LYS A 64 -11.22 -20.69 -9.98
CA LYS A 64 -9.97 -19.99 -9.70
C LYS A 64 -9.98 -19.42 -8.29
N PRO A 65 -9.58 -20.21 -7.27
CA PRO A 65 -9.21 -19.65 -6.00
C PRO A 65 -7.96 -18.77 -6.14
N GLY A 66 -7.94 -17.67 -5.41
CA GLY A 66 -6.82 -16.75 -5.36
C GLY A 66 -6.60 -16.22 -3.96
N ILE A 67 -5.36 -15.83 -3.68
CA ILE A 67 -4.96 -15.15 -2.45
C ILE A 67 -4.11 -13.93 -2.80
N PHE A 68 -4.27 -12.88 -2.01
CA PHE A 68 -3.49 -11.65 -2.08
C PHE A 68 -2.97 -11.28 -0.70
N VAL A 69 -1.71 -10.86 -0.63
CA VAL A 69 -1.13 -10.24 0.57
C VAL A 69 -0.32 -9.03 0.14
N GLY A 70 -0.57 -7.90 0.80
CA GLY A 70 0.15 -6.64 0.62
C GLY A 70 0.67 -6.11 1.95
N TYR A 71 1.83 -5.50 1.93
CA TYR A 71 2.46 -4.85 3.06
C TYR A 71 3.08 -3.53 2.63
N ALA A 72 2.82 -2.46 3.38
CA ALA A 72 3.49 -1.18 3.21
C ALA A 72 3.97 -0.64 4.56
N LYS A 73 5.13 0.03 4.56
CA LYS A 73 5.78 0.54 5.77
C LYS A 73 6.40 1.91 5.53
N ASN A 74 6.14 2.83 6.45
CA ASN A 74 6.88 4.09 6.56
C ASN A 74 8.30 3.81 7.07
N LEU A 75 9.31 4.31 6.38
CA LEU A 75 10.72 4.16 6.71
C LEU A 75 11.33 5.48 7.26
N GLY A 76 10.49 6.51 7.44
CA GLY A 76 10.92 7.81 7.94
C GLY A 76 11.58 8.68 6.88
N THR A 77 12.23 9.72 7.35
CA THR A 77 13.00 10.69 6.55
C THR A 77 14.51 10.46 6.70
N SER A 78 15.32 11.08 5.85
CA SER A 78 16.77 11.05 5.97
C SER A 78 17.29 12.16 6.89
N ASP A 79 16.50 13.22 7.03
CA ASP A 79 16.82 14.40 7.83
C ASP A 79 15.80 14.53 8.96
N GLU A 80 16.21 15.16 10.07
CA GLU A 80 15.32 15.55 11.15
C GLU A 80 14.31 16.60 10.67
N LEU A 81 13.11 16.57 11.24
CA LEU A 81 12.02 17.49 10.91
C LEU A 81 11.92 18.60 11.96
N VAL A 82 11.80 19.85 11.51
CA VAL A 82 11.63 21.02 12.39
C VAL A 82 10.15 21.35 12.65
N SER A 83 9.23 20.68 11.91
CA SER A 83 7.77 20.89 12.01
C SER A 83 7.02 19.56 12.09
N ASP A 84 5.88 19.57 12.77
CA ASP A 84 4.95 18.43 12.77
C ASP A 84 4.11 18.35 11.49
N GLN A 85 4.20 19.38 10.63
CA GLN A 85 3.43 19.42 9.38
C GLN A 85 4.08 18.55 8.32
N LEU A 86 3.33 17.55 7.86
CA LEU A 86 3.69 16.67 6.76
C LEU A 86 2.73 16.89 5.58
N TYR A 87 3.26 16.77 4.37
CA TYR A 87 2.53 16.93 3.13
C TYR A 87 2.59 15.62 2.35
N GLY A 88 1.43 15.04 2.00
CA GLY A 88 1.38 13.81 1.20
C GLY A 88 0.19 12.91 1.52
N THR A 89 0.31 11.64 1.15
CA THR A 89 -0.72 10.62 1.33
C THR A 89 -0.30 9.62 2.39
N GLY A 90 -1.12 9.45 3.43
CA GLY A 90 -0.84 8.51 4.52
C GLY A 90 0.34 8.93 5.40
N THR A 91 0.52 10.24 5.62
CA THR A 91 1.66 10.80 6.37
C THR A 91 1.68 10.41 7.84
N ASN A 92 0.52 10.06 8.43
CA ASN A 92 0.38 9.55 9.79
C ASN A 92 0.31 8.02 9.87
N LEU A 93 0.56 7.34 8.75
CA LEU A 93 0.53 5.88 8.63
C LEU A 93 1.93 5.31 8.88
N ASP A 94 2.06 4.39 9.84
CA ASP A 94 3.26 3.63 10.08
C ASP A 94 3.37 2.45 9.11
N LYS A 95 2.32 1.61 9.09
CA LYS A 95 2.26 0.42 8.21
C LYS A 95 0.83 0.09 7.83
N LEU A 96 0.70 -0.60 6.70
CA LEU A 96 -0.53 -1.14 6.17
C LEU A 96 -0.33 -2.60 5.80
N ILE A 97 -1.24 -3.46 6.23
CA ILE A 97 -1.33 -4.86 5.81
C ILE A 97 -2.67 -5.04 5.13
N THR A 98 -2.67 -5.67 3.97
CA THR A 98 -3.89 -6.11 3.27
C THR A 98 -3.76 -7.58 2.95
N ALA A 99 -4.76 -8.36 3.31
CA ALA A 99 -4.85 -9.78 2.95
C ALA A 99 -6.23 -10.06 2.37
N GLY A 100 -6.29 -10.86 1.31
CA GLY A 100 -7.54 -11.20 0.66
C GLY A 100 -7.54 -12.61 0.12
N ALA A 101 -8.74 -13.15 -0.02
CA ALA A 101 -9.00 -14.40 -0.72
C ALA A 101 -10.14 -14.19 -1.71
N GLU A 102 -10.01 -14.78 -2.88
CA GLU A 102 -11.04 -14.72 -3.92
C GLU A 102 -11.34 -16.11 -4.45
N LEU A 103 -12.57 -16.29 -4.92
CA LEU A 103 -12.97 -17.45 -5.70
C LEU A 103 -13.74 -16.97 -6.91
N THR A 104 -13.26 -17.31 -8.11
CA THR A 104 -13.98 -17.03 -9.35
C THR A 104 -14.40 -18.32 -10.05
N TYR A 105 -15.57 -18.27 -10.69
CA TYR A 105 -16.14 -19.35 -11.52
C TYR A 105 -16.36 -18.83 -12.94
N ASN A 106 -15.69 -19.46 -13.90
CA ASN A 106 -15.71 -19.04 -15.29
C ASN A 106 -16.42 -20.09 -16.16
N VAL A 107 -17.43 -19.67 -16.91
CA VAL A 107 -18.13 -20.45 -17.91
C VAL A 107 -18.26 -19.62 -19.20
N PRO A 108 -18.62 -20.20 -20.35
CA PRO A 108 -18.85 -19.43 -21.56
C PRO A 108 -19.81 -18.25 -21.29
N HIS A 109 -19.41 -17.06 -21.71
CA HIS A 109 -20.14 -15.79 -21.55
C HIS A 109 -20.37 -15.28 -20.13
N TRP A 110 -20.05 -16.04 -19.07
CA TRP A 110 -20.25 -15.60 -17.69
C TRP A 110 -19.04 -15.82 -16.81
N LYS A 111 -18.78 -14.84 -15.95
CA LYS A 111 -17.83 -14.95 -14.85
C LYS A 111 -18.53 -14.52 -13.56
N PHE A 112 -18.46 -15.35 -12.55
CA PHE A 112 -18.91 -15.06 -11.19
C PHE A 112 -17.71 -15.01 -10.25
N GLY A 113 -17.74 -14.13 -9.28
CA GLY A 113 -16.64 -14.02 -8.31
C GLY A 113 -17.13 -13.55 -6.96
N VAL A 114 -16.44 -13.99 -5.92
CA VAL A 114 -16.53 -13.46 -4.57
C VAL A 114 -15.13 -13.20 -4.05
N GLU A 115 -14.96 -12.08 -3.38
CA GLU A 115 -13.69 -11.65 -2.77
C GLU A 115 -13.97 -11.24 -1.33
N TYR A 116 -13.12 -11.67 -0.42
CA TYR A 116 -13.00 -11.12 0.93
C TYR A 116 -11.64 -10.45 1.08
N THR A 117 -11.63 -9.24 1.64
CA THR A 117 -10.41 -8.47 1.90
C THR A 117 -10.43 -7.92 3.31
N LEU A 118 -9.36 -8.18 4.07
CA LEU A 118 -9.04 -7.55 5.34
C LEU A 118 -7.91 -6.54 5.10
N SER A 119 -8.11 -5.30 5.55
CA SER A 119 -7.06 -4.26 5.58
C SER A 119 -6.89 -3.74 6.99
N SER A 120 -5.65 -3.73 7.48
CA SER A 120 -5.29 -3.19 8.78
C SER A 120 -4.22 -2.13 8.61
N ALA A 121 -4.48 -0.94 9.13
CA ALA A 121 -3.58 0.21 9.08
C ALA A 121 -3.21 0.63 10.51
N TRP A 122 -1.95 0.99 10.71
CA TRP A 122 -1.43 1.49 11.99
C TRP A 122 -1.13 2.98 11.86
N TYR A 123 -1.90 3.78 12.56
CA TYR A 123 -1.75 5.23 12.64
C TYR A 123 -1.14 5.63 13.96
N GLY A 124 -0.36 6.69 13.98
CA GLY A 124 0.30 7.14 15.21
C GLY A 124 0.75 8.59 15.15
N LYS A 125 1.73 8.91 16.00
CA LYS A 125 2.33 10.23 16.11
C LYS A 125 3.65 10.30 15.37
N LEU A 126 3.97 11.48 14.85
CA LEU A 126 5.25 11.74 14.20
C LEU A 126 6.37 11.83 15.24
N ASP A 127 7.42 11.03 15.04
CA ASP A 127 8.73 11.27 15.63
C ASP A 127 9.55 12.12 14.64
N LYS A 128 9.84 13.35 15.01
CA LYS A 128 10.55 14.30 14.16
C LYS A 128 12.01 13.95 13.94
N SER A 129 12.63 13.24 14.87
CA SER A 129 14.06 12.88 14.76
C SER A 129 14.35 11.93 13.61
N GLU A 130 13.41 11.05 13.29
CA GLU A 130 13.55 10.04 12.25
C GLU A 130 12.46 10.14 11.16
N GLY A 131 11.47 11.04 11.31
CA GLY A 131 10.30 11.12 10.43
C GLY A 131 9.44 9.86 10.42
N LYS A 132 9.55 9.02 11.44
CA LYS A 132 8.79 7.79 11.62
C LYS A 132 7.51 8.05 12.40
N ILE A 133 6.54 7.13 12.26
CA ILE A 133 5.32 7.16 13.04
C ILE A 133 5.43 6.17 14.19
N ILE A 134 5.27 6.67 15.41
CA ILE A 134 5.39 5.95 16.68
C ILE A 134 4.07 6.00 17.46
N ASP A 135 3.98 5.32 18.60
CA ASP A 135 2.78 5.22 19.45
C ASP A 135 1.53 4.82 18.65
N THR A 136 1.69 3.77 17.85
CA THR A 136 0.67 3.42 16.85
C THR A 136 -0.51 2.64 17.44
N HIS A 137 -1.70 2.89 16.89
CA HIS A 137 -2.91 2.10 17.08
C HIS A 137 -3.40 1.55 15.74
N SER A 138 -3.97 0.36 15.74
CA SER A 138 -4.48 -0.27 14.52
C SER A 138 -5.95 0.04 14.28
N VAL A 139 -6.30 0.23 13.03
CA VAL A 139 -7.67 0.28 12.52
C VAL A 139 -7.80 -0.77 11.43
N SER A 140 -8.84 -1.61 11.52
CA SER A 140 -9.06 -2.67 10.54
C SER A 140 -10.40 -2.49 9.83
N ASN A 141 -10.44 -2.85 8.56
CA ASN A 141 -11.64 -2.86 7.72
C ASN A 141 -11.76 -4.22 7.02
N ASN A 142 -13.00 -4.70 6.92
CA ASN A 142 -13.36 -5.92 6.21
C ASN A 142 -14.25 -5.56 5.02
N ARG A 143 -13.99 -6.14 3.86
CA ARG A 143 -14.76 -5.94 2.65
C ARG A 143 -15.12 -7.29 2.02
N ILE A 144 -16.37 -7.45 1.63
CA ILE A 144 -16.83 -8.55 0.79
C ILE A 144 -17.37 -7.96 -0.51
N VAL A 145 -16.95 -8.50 -1.62
CA VAL A 145 -17.41 -8.12 -2.96
C VAL A 145 -17.87 -9.35 -3.69
N ALA A 146 -19.06 -9.28 -4.32
CA ALA A 146 -19.55 -10.26 -5.25
C ALA A 146 -19.71 -9.62 -6.63
N VAL A 147 -19.35 -10.34 -7.68
CA VAL A 147 -19.44 -9.87 -9.06
C VAL A 147 -20.06 -10.94 -9.96
N ALA A 148 -20.92 -10.51 -10.88
CA ALA A 148 -21.36 -11.29 -12.02
C ALA A 148 -21.08 -10.47 -13.28
N MET A 149 -20.37 -11.05 -14.25
CA MET A 149 -19.97 -10.40 -15.49
C MET A 149 -20.44 -11.23 -16.67
N PHE A 150 -21.14 -10.61 -17.59
CA PHE A 150 -21.51 -11.18 -18.89
C PHE A 150 -20.55 -10.67 -19.96
N MET A 151 -20.06 -11.58 -20.79
CA MET A 151 -19.15 -11.30 -21.91
C MET A 151 -19.81 -11.75 -23.21
N PHE A 152 -20.06 -10.85 -24.10
CA PHE A 152 -20.67 -11.08 -25.44
C PHE A 152 -19.61 -11.02 -26.54
#